data_fd548cff607e0086032d6e8408c10a1d
#
_entry.id   fd548cff607e0086032d6e8408c10a1d
#
_cell.length_a   1.000
_cell.length_b   1.000
_cell.length_c   1.000
_cell.angle_alpha   90.00
_cell.angle_beta   90.00
_cell.angle_gamma   90.00
#
_symmetry.space_group_name_H-M   'P 1'
#
loop_
_entity.id
_entity.type
_entity.pdbx_description
1 polymer ?
#
loop_
_entity_poly.entity_id
_entity_poly.type
_entity_poly.pdbx_seq_one_letter_code
_entity_poly.pdbx_strand_id
1 'polypeptide(L)'
;MRVLGIDPGLRLTGYGVIDYHPLRPTLIDGGVIRLDDTSSIPQRLVVLEADLVGLFEQYKPELCAVEQLYSHYAHPRTAILMGHARGVILLVAQRFNVRIEQLPANRIKQATTGHGHASKPQMQRAIGAIFNLPSVPEPPDVADALAVALCAGRQVQLAPALLPPRKRPTVVRS
;
A
#
# COMPACT_ATOMS: atom_id res chain seq x y z
N MET A 1 15.25 -1.96 5.21
CA MET A 1 14.12 -2.79 4.74
C MET A 1 13.34 -2.01 3.70
N ARG A 2 13.23 -2.56 2.49
CA ARG A 2 12.44 -1.93 1.43
C ARG A 2 10.96 -2.26 1.58
N VAL A 3 10.12 -1.22 1.62
CA VAL A 3 8.67 -1.33 1.82
C VAL A 3 7.95 -0.69 0.64
N LEU A 4 7.02 -1.42 0.05
CA LEU A 4 6.06 -0.92 -0.93
C LEU A 4 4.71 -0.73 -0.23
N GLY A 5 4.24 0.51 -0.13
CA GLY A 5 2.90 0.85 0.34
C GLY A 5 1.98 1.10 -0.84
N ILE A 6 0.75 0.61 -0.75
CA ILE A 6 -0.26 0.75 -1.81
C ILE A 6 -1.57 1.25 -1.21
N ASP A 7 -2.11 2.31 -1.82
CA ASP A 7 -3.47 2.82 -1.60
C ASP A 7 -4.36 2.38 -2.77
N PRO A 8 -5.23 1.37 -2.58
CA PRO A 8 -5.99 0.75 -3.67
C PRO A 8 -7.07 1.66 -4.24
N GLY A 9 -7.13 1.81 -5.56
CA GLY A 9 -8.22 2.47 -6.27
C GLY A 9 -8.40 1.93 -7.69
N LEU A 10 -9.60 2.06 -8.27
CA LEU A 10 -9.89 1.61 -9.65
C LEU A 10 -9.85 2.74 -10.69
N ARG A 11 -9.49 3.94 -10.31
CA ARG A 11 -9.13 5.05 -11.22
C ARG A 11 -7.68 5.44 -11.03
N LEU A 12 -7.29 5.57 -9.77
CA LEU A 12 -5.93 5.82 -9.34
C LEU A 12 -5.60 4.82 -8.23
N THR A 13 -4.50 4.10 -8.36
CA THR A 13 -3.89 3.35 -7.27
C THR A 13 -2.60 4.05 -6.90
N GLY A 14 -2.53 4.59 -5.69
CA GLY A 14 -1.30 5.19 -5.17
C GLY A 14 -0.27 4.12 -4.82
N TYR A 15 1.01 4.39 -5.11
CA TYR A 15 2.12 3.59 -4.59
C TYR A 15 3.20 4.46 -3.99
N GLY A 16 3.88 3.93 -2.98
CA GLY A 16 5.04 4.57 -2.36
C GLY A 16 6.08 3.53 -1.98
N VAL A 17 7.32 3.73 -2.41
CA VAL A 17 8.47 2.86 -2.11
C VAL A 17 9.41 3.59 -1.20
N ILE A 18 9.70 3.00 -0.04
CA ILE A 18 10.63 3.58 0.94
C ILE A 18 11.68 2.56 1.35
N ASP A 19 12.88 3.03 1.67
CA ASP A 19 13.80 2.29 2.50
C ASP A 19 13.55 2.69 3.96
N TYR A 20 12.87 1.79 4.68
CA TYR A 20 12.53 2.03 6.07
C TYR A 20 13.71 1.82 7.00
N HIS A 21 14.03 2.88 7.75
CA HIS A 21 14.91 2.85 8.90
C HIS A 21 14.25 3.64 10.05
N PRO A 22 14.32 3.19 11.32
CA PRO A 22 13.59 3.81 12.44
C PRO A 22 13.84 5.29 12.62
N LEU A 23 15.10 5.69 12.47
CA LEU A 23 15.53 7.07 12.71
C LEU A 23 15.39 7.94 11.45
N ARG A 24 15.51 7.37 10.27
CA ARG A 24 15.51 8.12 9.01
C ARG A 24 14.99 7.28 7.85
N PRO A 25 13.67 7.17 7.68
CA PRO A 25 13.11 6.55 6.49
C PRO A 25 13.46 7.41 5.26
N THR A 26 13.76 6.75 4.14
CA THR A 26 14.13 7.42 2.88
C THR A 26 13.13 7.10 1.80
N LEU A 27 12.64 8.12 1.11
CA LEU A 27 11.82 7.95 -0.09
C LEU A 27 12.71 7.44 -1.23
N ILE A 28 12.26 6.37 -1.90
CA ILE A 28 12.89 5.82 -3.10
C ILE A 28 12.10 6.25 -4.32
N ASP A 29 10.77 6.04 -4.30
CA ASP A 29 9.86 6.42 -5.36
C ASP A 29 8.43 6.54 -4.84
N GLY A 30 7.58 7.24 -5.58
CA GLY A 30 6.16 7.34 -5.29
C GLY A 30 5.40 7.91 -6.47
N GLY A 31 4.24 7.34 -6.72
CA GLY A 31 3.43 7.73 -7.86
C GLY A 31 2.04 7.13 -7.84
N VAL A 32 1.38 7.16 -8.99
CA VAL A 32 0.06 6.59 -9.19
C VAL A 32 0.02 5.73 -10.45
N ILE A 33 -0.62 4.58 -10.34
CA ILE A 33 -1.08 3.76 -11.46
C ILE A 33 -2.42 4.34 -11.91
N ARG A 34 -2.49 4.79 -13.17
CA ARG A 34 -3.70 5.37 -13.75
C ARG A 34 -4.44 4.31 -14.55
N LEU A 35 -5.70 4.09 -14.18
CA LEU A 35 -6.58 3.13 -14.85
C LEU A 35 -7.66 3.91 -15.61
N ASP A 36 -7.78 3.62 -16.90
CA ASP A 36 -8.79 4.25 -17.76
C ASP A 36 -10.21 3.90 -17.30
N ASP A 37 -10.97 4.88 -16.87
CA ASP A 37 -12.33 4.70 -16.33
C ASP A 37 -13.38 4.40 -17.42
N THR A 38 -13.03 4.53 -18.70
CA THR A 38 -13.86 4.08 -19.83
C THR A 38 -13.69 2.59 -20.13
N SER A 39 -12.59 1.98 -19.67
CA SER A 39 -12.31 0.56 -19.84
C SER A 39 -13.14 -0.29 -18.87
N SER A 40 -13.43 -1.54 -19.28
CA SER A 40 -14.10 -2.51 -18.43
C SER A 40 -13.25 -2.87 -17.19
N ILE A 41 -13.91 -3.33 -16.12
CA ILE A 41 -13.20 -3.73 -14.89
C ILE A 41 -12.14 -4.80 -15.17
N PRO A 42 -12.39 -5.90 -15.92
CA PRO A 42 -11.35 -6.87 -16.22
C PRO A 42 -10.12 -6.26 -16.90
N GLN A 43 -10.33 -5.35 -17.86
CA GLN A 43 -9.22 -4.66 -18.54
C GLN A 43 -8.38 -3.81 -17.57
N ARG A 44 -9.03 -3.06 -16.68
CA ARG A 44 -8.33 -2.28 -15.64
C ARG A 44 -7.53 -3.17 -14.70
N LEU A 45 -8.05 -4.33 -14.33
CA LEU A 45 -7.33 -5.27 -13.44
C LEU A 45 -6.10 -5.85 -14.11
N VAL A 46 -6.14 -6.10 -15.43
CA VAL A 46 -4.96 -6.54 -16.21
C VAL A 46 -3.89 -5.45 -16.23
N VAL A 47 -4.27 -4.19 -16.49
CA VAL A 47 -3.32 -3.07 -16.45
C VAL A 47 -2.73 -2.90 -15.05
N LEU A 48 -3.58 -2.94 -14.01
CA LEU A 48 -3.12 -2.87 -12.63
C LEU A 48 -2.13 -4.00 -12.28
N GLU A 49 -2.40 -5.24 -12.70
CA GLU A 49 -1.49 -6.37 -12.49
C GLU A 49 -0.13 -6.11 -13.16
N ALA A 50 -0.12 -5.69 -14.42
CA ALA A 50 1.10 -5.45 -15.17
C ALA A 50 1.99 -4.37 -14.52
N ASP A 51 1.39 -3.23 -14.13
CA ASP A 51 2.10 -2.14 -13.48
C ASP A 51 2.64 -2.56 -12.10
N LEU A 52 1.83 -3.31 -11.33
CA LEU A 52 2.28 -3.86 -10.04
C LEU A 52 3.46 -4.80 -10.22
N VAL A 53 3.39 -5.73 -11.18
CA VAL A 53 4.53 -6.63 -11.50
C VAL A 53 5.78 -5.82 -11.79
N GLY A 54 5.69 -4.77 -12.60
CA GLY A 54 6.81 -3.86 -12.88
C GLY A 54 7.39 -3.23 -11.60
N LEU A 55 6.54 -2.76 -10.68
CA LEU A 55 6.99 -2.21 -9.39
C LEU A 55 7.72 -3.26 -8.53
N PHE A 56 7.20 -4.48 -8.45
CA PHE A 56 7.83 -5.55 -7.67
C PHE A 56 9.17 -5.98 -8.28
N GLU A 57 9.28 -6.07 -9.61
CA GLU A 57 10.52 -6.41 -10.31
C GLU A 57 11.58 -5.32 -10.15
N GLN A 58 11.19 -4.06 -10.28
CA GLN A 58 12.08 -2.92 -10.22
C GLN A 58 12.61 -2.66 -8.79
N TYR A 59 11.71 -2.64 -7.79
CA TYR A 59 12.08 -2.23 -6.44
C TYR A 59 12.38 -3.37 -5.50
N LYS A 60 11.96 -4.61 -5.81
CA LYS A 60 12.19 -5.84 -5.02
C LYS A 60 11.87 -5.62 -3.54
N PRO A 61 10.64 -5.20 -3.19
CA PRO A 61 10.28 -4.92 -1.81
C PRO A 61 10.34 -6.18 -0.94
N GLU A 62 10.78 -6.02 0.30
CA GLU A 62 10.77 -7.06 1.32
C GLU A 62 9.40 -7.14 2.03
N LEU A 63 8.66 -6.03 1.97
CA LEU A 63 7.34 -5.88 2.59
C LEU A 63 6.41 -5.12 1.65
N CYS A 64 5.21 -5.66 1.41
CA CYS A 64 4.10 -4.98 0.75
C CYS A 64 3.04 -4.64 1.78
N ALA A 65 2.61 -3.40 1.84
CA ALA A 65 1.58 -2.94 2.76
C ALA A 65 0.39 -2.35 2.01
N VAL A 66 -0.82 -2.68 2.46
CA VAL A 66 -2.06 -2.25 1.84
C VAL A 66 -3.05 -1.81 2.91
N GLU A 67 -3.81 -0.74 2.66
CA GLU A 67 -4.89 -0.34 3.56
C GLU A 67 -6.00 -1.39 3.60
N GLN A 68 -6.54 -1.65 4.80
CA GLN A 68 -7.70 -2.52 4.98
C GLN A 68 -8.97 -1.84 4.48
N LEU A 69 -9.80 -2.59 3.76
CA LEU A 69 -11.15 -2.13 3.43
C LEU A 69 -12.07 -2.38 4.63
N TYR A 70 -12.83 -1.37 5.01
CA TYR A 70 -13.89 -1.51 6.01
C TYR A 70 -15.23 -1.81 5.35
N SER A 71 -16.00 -2.72 5.93
CA SER A 71 -17.32 -3.15 5.42
C SER A 71 -18.43 -2.10 5.55
N HIS A 72 -18.20 -0.99 6.25
CA HIS A 72 -19.18 0.07 6.45
C HIS A 72 -19.07 1.19 5.40
N TYR A 73 -19.02 0.82 4.14
CA TYR A 73 -19.14 1.82 3.08
C TYR A 73 -20.61 2.21 2.90
N ALA A 74 -20.88 3.51 2.94
CA ALA A 74 -22.18 4.07 2.53
C ALA A 74 -22.50 3.74 1.06
N HIS A 75 -21.48 3.27 0.30
CA HIS A 75 -21.56 2.93 -1.12
C HIS A 75 -21.03 1.51 -1.38
N PRO A 76 -21.86 0.46 -1.28
CA PRO A 76 -21.44 -0.95 -1.45
C PRO A 76 -20.74 -1.22 -2.78
N ARG A 77 -21.20 -0.57 -3.86
CA ARG A 77 -20.61 -0.71 -5.20
C ARG A 77 -19.15 -0.30 -5.22
N THR A 78 -18.80 0.80 -4.59
CA THR A 78 -17.39 1.26 -4.48
C THR A 78 -16.54 0.28 -3.70
N ALA A 79 -17.07 -0.26 -2.59
CA ALA A 79 -16.37 -1.26 -1.79
C ALA A 79 -16.05 -2.54 -2.59
N ILE A 80 -17.01 -3.02 -3.40
CA ILE A 80 -16.82 -4.18 -4.28
C ILE A 80 -15.71 -3.90 -5.31
N LEU A 81 -15.76 -2.73 -5.95
CA LEU A 81 -14.77 -2.33 -6.95
C LEU A 81 -13.36 -2.20 -6.35
N MET A 82 -13.23 -1.60 -5.18
CA MET A 82 -11.95 -1.53 -4.45
C MET A 82 -11.48 -2.92 -4.02
N GLY A 83 -12.40 -3.83 -3.69
CA GLY A 83 -12.10 -5.22 -3.39
C GLY A 83 -11.44 -5.97 -4.56
N HIS A 84 -11.88 -5.71 -5.80
CA HIS A 84 -11.24 -6.28 -6.98
C HIS A 84 -9.79 -5.82 -7.14
N ALA A 85 -9.53 -4.52 -7.11
CA ALA A 85 -8.17 -3.98 -7.19
C ALA A 85 -7.28 -4.54 -6.07
N ARG A 86 -7.80 -4.55 -4.85
CA ARG A 86 -7.09 -5.09 -3.69
C ARG A 86 -6.76 -6.58 -3.85
N GLY A 87 -7.67 -7.37 -4.43
CA GLY A 87 -7.43 -8.79 -4.72
C GLY A 87 -6.23 -8.99 -5.65
N VAL A 88 -6.10 -8.16 -6.69
CA VAL A 88 -4.94 -8.19 -7.61
C VAL A 88 -3.65 -7.82 -6.87
N ILE A 89 -3.66 -6.79 -6.04
CA ILE A 89 -2.48 -6.38 -5.25
C ILE A 89 -2.00 -7.53 -4.37
N LEU A 90 -2.90 -8.17 -3.63
CA LEU A 90 -2.57 -9.30 -2.75
C LEU A 90 -2.04 -10.50 -3.54
N LEU A 91 -2.63 -10.77 -4.71
CA LEU A 91 -2.22 -11.85 -5.60
C LEU A 91 -0.79 -11.63 -6.12
N VAL A 92 -0.50 -10.42 -6.63
CA VAL A 92 0.83 -10.09 -7.14
C VAL A 92 1.87 -10.18 -6.02
N ALA A 93 1.64 -9.55 -4.87
CA ALA A 93 2.55 -9.63 -3.74
C ALA A 93 2.82 -11.08 -3.30
N GLN A 94 1.79 -11.94 -3.30
CA GLN A 94 1.95 -13.35 -2.97
C GLN A 94 2.74 -14.12 -4.05
N ARG A 95 2.59 -13.81 -5.34
CA ARG A 95 3.39 -14.41 -6.43
C ARG A 95 4.88 -14.11 -6.30
N PHE A 96 5.22 -12.90 -5.83
CA PHE A 96 6.60 -12.51 -5.54
C PHE A 96 7.11 -13.03 -4.19
N ASN A 97 6.31 -13.79 -3.43
CA ASN A 97 6.61 -14.26 -2.07
C ASN A 97 6.99 -13.14 -1.09
N VAL A 98 6.47 -11.94 -1.31
CA VAL A 98 6.69 -10.79 -0.45
C VAL A 98 5.73 -10.86 0.75
N ARG A 99 6.25 -10.53 1.93
CA ARG A 99 5.41 -10.41 3.14
C ARG A 99 4.36 -9.33 2.94
N ILE A 100 3.11 -9.60 3.36
CA ILE A 100 1.99 -8.66 3.21
C ILE A 100 1.52 -8.22 4.60
N GLU A 101 1.44 -6.91 4.79
CA GLU A 101 0.79 -6.27 5.95
C GLU A 101 -0.47 -5.53 5.52
N GLN A 102 -1.55 -5.71 6.26
CA GLN A 102 -2.84 -5.08 6.01
C GLN A 102 -3.17 -4.18 7.19
N LEU A 103 -3.28 -2.87 6.93
CA LEU A 103 -3.29 -1.85 7.96
C LEU A 103 -4.61 -1.09 8.00
N PRO A 104 -5.22 -0.90 9.17
CA PRO A 104 -6.42 -0.07 9.29
C PRO A 104 -6.09 1.42 9.16
N ALA A 105 -6.99 2.19 8.52
CA ALA A 105 -6.84 3.61 8.24
C ALA A 105 -6.47 4.46 9.47
N ASN A 106 -7.11 4.20 10.61
CA ASN A 106 -6.83 4.92 11.84
C ASN A 106 -5.39 4.69 12.34
N ARG A 107 -4.86 3.47 12.16
CA ARG A 107 -3.47 3.16 12.52
C ARG A 107 -2.48 3.86 11.58
N ILE A 108 -2.76 3.91 10.28
CA ILE A 108 -1.94 4.63 9.30
C ILE A 108 -1.88 6.12 9.68
N LYS A 109 -3.04 6.74 9.96
CA LYS A 109 -3.13 8.13 10.40
C LYS A 109 -2.36 8.38 11.70
N GLN A 110 -2.58 7.54 12.71
CA GLN A 110 -1.87 7.61 13.99
C GLN A 110 -0.35 7.50 13.82
N ALA A 111 0.11 6.55 13.00
CA ALA A 111 1.53 6.35 12.75
C ALA A 111 2.17 7.55 12.03
N THR A 112 1.43 8.22 11.15
CA THR A 112 1.96 9.32 10.34
C THR A 112 1.93 10.67 11.06
N THR A 113 0.82 10.98 11.75
CA THR A 113 0.56 12.33 12.31
C THR A 113 0.52 12.37 13.83
N GLY A 114 0.53 11.22 14.50
CA GLY A 114 0.24 11.13 15.94
C GLY A 114 -1.26 11.12 16.28
N HIS A 115 -2.15 11.27 15.29
CA HIS A 115 -3.60 11.36 15.50
C HIS A 115 -4.37 10.47 14.54
N GLY A 116 -5.16 9.50 15.06
CA GLY A 116 -5.93 8.54 14.26
C GLY A 116 -7.07 9.13 13.40
N HIS A 117 -7.43 10.40 13.63
CA HIS A 117 -8.47 11.13 12.89
C HIS A 117 -7.91 12.27 12.04
N ALA A 118 -6.62 12.24 11.70
CA ALA A 118 -5.98 13.26 10.87
C ALA A 118 -6.70 13.44 9.52
N SER A 119 -6.83 14.70 9.10
CA SER A 119 -7.37 15.06 7.79
C SER A 119 -6.37 14.77 6.66
N LYS A 120 -6.85 14.68 5.40
CA LYS A 120 -5.97 14.49 4.24
C LYS A 120 -4.86 15.56 4.15
N PRO A 121 -5.13 16.87 4.30
CA PRO A 121 -4.06 17.87 4.29
C PRO A 121 -3.03 17.71 5.42
N GLN A 122 -3.45 17.21 6.60
CA GLN A 122 -2.52 16.91 7.69
C GLN A 122 -1.62 15.74 7.34
N MET A 123 -2.18 14.68 6.72
CA MET A 123 -1.41 13.53 6.24
C MET A 123 -0.37 13.93 5.21
N GLN A 124 -0.76 14.70 4.18
CA GLN A 124 0.15 15.17 3.14
C GLN A 124 1.31 16.00 3.71
N ARG A 125 1.01 16.97 4.60
CA ARG A 125 2.05 17.78 5.26
C ARG A 125 2.99 16.92 6.12
N ALA A 126 2.45 15.96 6.86
CA ALA A 126 3.27 15.07 7.69
C ALA A 126 4.22 14.22 6.83
N ILE A 127 3.73 13.65 5.73
CA ILE A 127 4.56 12.89 4.79
C ILE A 127 5.62 13.78 4.15
N GLY A 128 5.27 14.99 3.71
CA GLY A 128 6.25 15.97 3.21
C GLY A 128 7.37 16.26 4.20
N ALA A 129 7.01 16.45 5.47
CA ALA A 129 7.99 16.72 6.54
C ALA A 129 8.86 15.49 6.88
N ILE A 130 8.25 14.29 6.98
CA ILE A 130 8.99 13.05 7.33
C ILE A 130 10.05 12.71 6.28
N PHE A 131 9.72 12.88 4.99
CA PHE A 131 10.64 12.58 3.89
C PHE A 131 11.41 13.80 3.39
N ASN A 132 11.26 14.96 4.05
CA ASN A 132 11.91 16.23 3.68
C ASN A 132 11.72 16.59 2.20
N LEU A 133 10.47 16.50 1.74
CA LEU A 133 10.11 16.78 0.35
C LEU A 133 10.05 18.29 0.08
N PRO A 134 10.43 18.75 -1.12
CA PRO A 134 10.35 20.18 -1.50
C PRO A 134 8.92 20.69 -1.61
N SER A 135 7.96 19.80 -1.84
CA SER A 135 6.52 20.08 -1.90
C SER A 135 5.72 18.88 -1.39
N VAL A 136 4.46 19.09 -1.06
CA VAL A 136 3.56 17.99 -0.71
C VAL A 136 3.35 17.06 -1.91
N PRO A 137 3.30 15.72 -1.70
CA PRO A 137 3.07 14.78 -2.81
C PRO A 137 1.73 15.02 -3.49
N GLU A 138 1.74 15.03 -4.81
CA GLU A 138 0.55 15.14 -5.66
C GLU A 138 0.54 14.00 -6.71
N PRO A 139 -0.62 13.38 -6.98
CA PRO A 139 -1.90 13.56 -6.27
C PRO A 139 -1.86 13.02 -4.82
N PRO A 140 -2.90 13.31 -4.01
CA PRO A 140 -2.96 12.88 -2.59
C PRO A 140 -2.75 11.39 -2.36
N ASP A 141 -3.12 10.55 -3.32
CA ASP A 141 -2.98 9.08 -3.29
C ASP A 141 -1.51 8.65 -3.08
N VAL A 142 -0.55 9.47 -3.55
CA VAL A 142 0.90 9.24 -3.31
C VAL A 142 1.24 9.38 -1.83
N ALA A 143 0.72 10.43 -1.18
CA ALA A 143 0.94 10.63 0.25
C ALA A 143 0.28 9.53 1.09
N ASP A 144 -0.92 9.09 0.69
CA ASP A 144 -1.64 8.01 1.36
C ASP A 144 -0.85 6.69 1.26
N ALA A 145 -0.33 6.35 0.07
CA ALA A 145 0.51 5.16 -0.12
C ALA A 145 1.85 5.22 0.65
N LEU A 146 2.51 6.37 0.70
CA LEU A 146 3.72 6.58 1.50
C LEU A 146 3.45 6.43 3.00
N ALA A 147 2.28 6.89 3.47
CA ALA A 147 1.85 6.72 4.85
C ALA A 147 1.60 5.24 5.19
N VAL A 148 1.02 4.47 4.25
CA VAL A 148 0.87 3.01 4.37
C VAL A 148 2.23 2.34 4.52
N ALA A 149 3.21 2.67 3.66
CA ALA A 149 4.56 2.12 3.72
C ALA A 149 5.27 2.44 5.04
N LEU A 150 5.17 3.69 5.50
CA LEU A 150 5.76 4.16 6.75
C LEU A 150 5.18 3.43 7.96
N CYS A 151 3.86 3.30 8.01
CA CYS A 151 3.16 2.61 9.09
C CYS A 151 3.58 1.15 9.18
N ALA A 152 3.66 0.45 8.03
CA ALA A 152 4.10 -0.94 7.96
C ALA A 152 5.53 -1.13 8.44
N GLY A 153 6.45 -0.27 8.00
CA GLY A 153 7.84 -0.29 8.43
C GLY A 153 7.98 -0.17 9.95
N ARG A 154 7.24 0.77 10.55
CA ARG A 154 7.20 0.96 12.01
C ARG A 154 6.64 -0.27 12.74
N GLN A 155 5.55 -0.83 12.23
CA GLN A 155 4.90 -1.98 12.86
C GLN A 155 5.76 -3.24 12.86
N VAL A 156 6.39 -3.55 11.72
CA VAL A 156 7.23 -4.76 11.59
C VAL A 156 8.45 -4.70 12.47
N GLN A 157 9.01 -3.52 12.69
CA GLN A 157 10.18 -3.36 13.55
C GLN A 157 9.85 -3.39 15.04
N LEU A 158 8.63 -3.00 15.43
CA LEU A 158 8.15 -3.09 16.81
C LEU A 158 7.68 -4.52 17.18
N ALA A 159 7.42 -5.39 16.19
CA ALA A 159 7.08 -6.79 16.41
C ALA A 159 8.38 -7.61 16.43
N PRO A 160 8.88 -8.07 17.60
CA PRO A 160 9.99 -9.00 17.62
C PRO A 160 9.60 -10.26 16.82
N ALA A 161 10.60 -10.93 16.22
CA ALA A 161 10.47 -12.07 15.30
C ALA A 161 9.76 -13.29 15.95
N LEU A 162 8.45 -13.20 16.16
CA LEU A 162 7.62 -14.22 16.84
C LEU A 162 6.72 -15.01 15.88
N LEU A 163 6.90 -14.90 14.56
CA LEU A 163 6.12 -15.73 13.63
C LEU A 163 7.02 -16.79 13.00
N PRO A 164 6.73 -18.10 13.27
CA PRO A 164 7.37 -19.18 12.53
C PRO A 164 7.02 -19.08 11.03
N PRO A 165 7.90 -19.56 10.14
CA PRO A 165 7.64 -19.55 8.70
C PRO A 165 6.33 -20.29 8.42
N ARG A 166 5.40 -19.62 7.72
CA ARG A 166 4.13 -20.22 7.32
C ARG A 166 4.40 -21.42 6.42
N LYS A 167 3.93 -22.60 6.83
CA LYS A 167 3.94 -23.81 6.00
C LYS A 167 3.19 -23.51 4.69
N ARG A 168 3.79 -23.89 3.56
CA ARG A 168 3.13 -23.80 2.25
C ARG A 168 1.83 -24.59 2.28
N PRO A 169 0.71 -24.07 1.75
CA PRO A 169 -0.50 -24.87 1.62
C PRO A 169 -0.20 -26.07 0.71
N THR A 170 -0.50 -27.26 1.19
CA THR A 170 -0.42 -28.48 0.40
C THR A 170 -1.60 -28.48 -0.56
N VAL A 171 -1.36 -28.31 -1.86
CA VAL A 171 -2.40 -28.49 -2.88
C VAL A 171 -2.68 -29.99 -2.96
N VAL A 172 -3.80 -30.44 -2.44
CA VAL A 172 -4.30 -31.78 -2.68
C VAL A 172 -4.80 -31.81 -4.14
N ARG A 173 -4.02 -32.43 -5.01
CA ARG A 173 -4.47 -32.77 -6.36
C ARG A 173 -5.29 -34.06 -6.24
N SER A 174 -6.58 -33.99 -6.43
CA SER A 174 -7.46 -35.15 -6.68
C SER A 174 -7.36 -35.55 -8.15
#